data_bd093eb10d6406b569cd5aac48f1beaf
#
_entry.id   bd093eb10d6406b569cd5aac48f1beaf
#
_cell.length_a   1.000
_cell.length_b   1.000
_cell.length_c   1.000
_cell.angle_alpha   90.00
_cell.angle_beta   90.00
_cell.angle_gamma   90.00
#
_symmetry.space_group_name_H-M   'P 1'
#
loop_
_entity.id
_entity.type
_entity.pdbx_description
1 polymer ?
#
loop_
_entity_poly.entity_id
_entity_poly.type
_entity_poly.pdbx_seq_one_letter_code
_entity_poly.pdbx_strand_id
1 'polypeptide(L)'
;MRIIVIVLLFFGAHFNMTANLPTQAGKAWLMWPFAGDSQPLLKLSRPLLGTITRLLSALAAAGFLAALLSLLGWLVPASWFVPLTVFSSVASFLLYVLYFGRWAVLPILIDLVLLWGVFSQGWTPASLGGG
;
A
#
# COMPACT_ATOMS: atom_id res chain seq x y z
N MET A 1 -3.80 -19.40 -2.79
CA MET A 1 -3.87 -18.01 -3.26
C MET A 1 -4.26 -17.01 -2.17
N ARG A 2 -5.25 -17.34 -1.33
CA ARG A 2 -5.69 -16.46 -0.23
C ARG A 2 -4.55 -16.02 0.69
N ILE A 3 -3.67 -16.93 1.07
CA ILE A 3 -2.53 -16.63 1.95
C ILE A 3 -1.59 -15.61 1.27
N ILE A 4 -1.34 -15.77 -0.03
CA ILE A 4 -0.51 -14.83 -0.78
C ILE A 4 -1.12 -13.42 -0.76
N VAL A 5 -2.43 -13.32 -0.97
CA VAL A 5 -3.13 -12.02 -0.93
C VAL A 5 -3.08 -11.42 0.47
N ILE A 6 -3.26 -12.23 1.51
CA ILE A 6 -3.11 -11.77 2.91
C ILE A 6 -1.73 -11.18 3.14
N VAL A 7 -0.68 -11.87 2.69
CA VAL A 7 0.69 -11.40 2.82
C VAL A 7 0.90 -10.10 2.06
N LEU A 8 0.39 -10.01 0.82
CA LEU A 8 0.51 -8.80 0.01
C LEU A 8 -0.19 -7.60 0.67
N LEU A 9 -1.39 -7.80 1.20
CA LEU A 9 -2.13 -6.73 1.90
C LEU A 9 -1.42 -6.29 3.17
N PHE A 10 -0.90 -7.25 3.93
CA PHE A 10 -0.13 -6.95 5.14
C PHE A 10 1.12 -6.13 4.82
N PHE A 11 1.90 -6.55 3.84
CA PHE A 11 3.10 -5.81 3.46
C PHE A 11 2.77 -4.46 2.81
N GLY A 12 1.68 -4.38 2.06
CA GLY A 12 1.19 -3.11 1.54
C GLY A 12 0.92 -2.12 2.67
N ALA A 13 0.23 -2.56 3.72
CA ALA A 13 0.00 -1.74 4.91
C ALA A 13 1.31 -1.38 5.61
N HIS A 14 2.18 -2.36 5.83
CA HIS A 14 3.46 -2.14 6.50
C HIS A 14 4.31 -1.11 5.77
N PHE A 15 4.51 -1.29 4.47
CA PHE A 15 5.37 -0.38 3.69
C PHE A 15 4.82 1.05 3.68
N ASN A 16 3.52 1.23 3.61
CA ASN A 16 2.93 2.57 3.65
C ASN A 16 3.02 3.20 5.04
N MET A 17 2.96 2.40 6.10
CA MET A 17 3.17 2.91 7.47
C MET A 17 4.57 3.47 7.66
N THR A 18 5.58 2.94 6.96
CA THR A 18 6.96 3.41 7.11
C THR A 18 7.12 4.88 6.73
N ALA A 19 6.28 5.38 5.81
CA ALA A 19 6.32 6.79 5.42
C ALA A 19 5.78 7.73 6.51
N ASN A 20 5.01 7.21 7.48
CA ASN A 20 4.47 7.99 8.59
C ASN A 20 5.24 7.84 9.89
N LEU A 21 6.20 6.91 9.93
CA LEU A 21 6.99 6.67 11.12
C LEU A 21 8.32 7.42 11.03
N PRO A 22 8.87 7.85 12.17
CA PRO A 22 10.19 8.50 12.16
C PRO A 22 11.25 7.53 11.63
N THR A 23 11.95 7.95 10.58
CA THR A 23 13.05 7.20 9.99
C THR A 23 14.30 8.06 9.96
N GLN A 24 15.44 7.42 10.13
CA GLN A 24 16.73 8.12 10.01
C GLN A 24 17.11 8.25 8.53
N ALA A 25 17.81 9.32 8.20
CA ALA A 25 18.33 9.54 6.86
C ALA A 25 19.23 8.37 6.43
N GLY A 26 19.10 7.92 5.20
CA GLY A 26 19.89 6.83 4.64
C GLY A 26 19.59 5.44 5.17
N LYS A 27 18.54 5.26 5.95
CA LYS A 27 18.17 3.97 6.55
C LYS A 27 17.09 3.20 5.80
N ALA A 28 16.80 3.58 4.57
CA ALA A 28 15.86 2.81 3.74
C ALA A 28 16.41 1.41 3.43
N TRP A 29 15.56 0.41 3.47
CA TRP A 29 15.89 -0.95 3.12
C TRP A 29 14.62 -1.73 2.72
N LEU A 30 14.77 -2.99 2.34
CA LEU A 30 13.68 -3.78 1.76
C LEU A 30 12.39 -3.78 2.60
N MET A 31 12.50 -3.95 3.92
CA MET A 31 11.34 -3.96 4.81
C MET A 31 10.95 -2.56 5.31
N TRP A 32 11.74 -1.54 4.98
CA TRP A 32 11.49 -0.16 5.37
C TRP A 32 11.88 0.76 4.22
N PRO A 33 11.06 0.79 3.15
CA PRO A 33 11.46 1.42 1.88
C PRO A 33 11.50 2.96 1.91
N PHE A 34 11.05 3.59 2.99
CA PHE A 34 10.98 5.04 3.10
C PHE A 34 11.99 5.53 4.14
N ALA A 35 12.86 6.45 3.75
CA ALA A 35 13.83 7.07 4.65
C ALA A 35 13.52 8.56 4.84
N GLY A 36 14.04 9.14 5.93
CA GLY A 36 13.82 10.56 6.24
C GLY A 36 14.39 11.52 5.20
N ASP A 37 15.36 11.06 4.40
CA ASP A 37 15.97 11.83 3.31
C ASP A 37 15.46 11.45 1.92
N SER A 38 14.38 10.70 1.83
CA SER A 38 13.76 10.36 0.54
C SER A 38 13.38 11.63 -0.22
N GLN A 39 13.73 11.68 -1.51
CA GLN A 39 13.52 12.86 -2.33
C GLN A 39 12.34 12.66 -3.29
N PRO A 40 11.39 13.59 -3.33
CA PRO A 40 10.26 13.48 -4.26
C PRO A 40 10.69 13.81 -5.69
N LEU A 41 10.01 13.19 -6.67
CA LEU A 41 10.21 13.50 -8.08
C LEU A 41 9.67 14.89 -8.46
N LEU A 42 8.59 15.33 -7.78
CA LEU A 42 7.98 16.62 -8.01
C LEU A 42 8.50 17.65 -7.01
N LYS A 43 8.82 18.85 -7.49
CA LYS A 43 9.27 19.96 -6.66
C LYS A 43 8.05 20.72 -6.13
N LEU A 44 7.55 20.28 -4.98
CA LEU A 44 6.44 20.91 -4.28
C LEU A 44 6.97 21.56 -2.99
N SER A 45 6.17 22.46 -2.40
CA SER A 45 6.55 23.06 -1.11
C SER A 45 6.63 21.96 -0.03
N ARG A 46 7.53 22.13 0.95
CA ARG A 46 7.69 21.14 2.04
C ARG A 46 6.40 20.88 2.81
N PRO A 47 5.60 21.90 3.20
CA PRO A 47 4.32 21.64 3.88
C PRO A 47 3.36 20.84 3.02
N LEU A 48 3.28 21.13 1.72
CA LEU A 48 2.40 20.39 0.80
C LEU A 48 2.86 18.95 0.63
N LEU A 49 4.17 18.74 0.41
CA LEU A 49 4.73 17.38 0.32
C LEU A 49 4.49 16.58 1.59
N GLY A 50 4.69 17.18 2.75
CA GLY A 50 4.43 16.53 4.03
C GLY A 50 2.98 16.11 4.18
N THR A 51 2.05 16.98 3.80
CA THR A 51 0.62 16.68 3.84
C THR A 51 0.26 15.55 2.88
N ILE A 52 0.72 15.63 1.62
CA ILE A 52 0.46 14.60 0.61
C ILE A 52 1.02 13.27 1.06
N THR A 53 2.26 13.24 1.54
CA THR A 53 2.91 12.00 2.00
C THR A 53 2.15 11.36 3.15
N ARG A 54 1.77 12.14 4.15
CA ARG A 54 1.00 11.63 5.30
C ARG A 54 -0.37 11.13 4.89
N LEU A 55 -1.07 11.87 4.05
CA LEU A 55 -2.40 11.45 3.58
C LEU A 55 -2.34 10.19 2.75
N LEU A 56 -1.48 10.14 1.73
CA LEU A 56 -1.36 8.96 0.87
C LEU A 56 -0.95 7.73 1.66
N SER A 57 0.05 7.85 2.54
CA SER A 57 0.52 6.73 3.33
C SER A 57 -0.50 6.26 4.35
N ALA A 58 -1.18 7.17 5.03
CA ALA A 58 -2.21 6.82 6.00
C ALA A 58 -3.43 6.19 5.33
N LEU A 59 -3.89 6.75 4.22
CA LEU A 59 -5.01 6.20 3.46
C LEU A 59 -4.68 4.83 2.88
N ALA A 60 -3.48 4.67 2.32
CA ALA A 60 -3.05 3.38 1.78
C ALA A 60 -2.92 2.33 2.89
N ALA A 61 -2.25 2.65 4.00
CA ALA A 61 -2.07 1.71 5.10
C ALA A 61 -3.41 1.29 5.71
N ALA A 62 -4.28 2.27 6.03
CA ALA A 62 -5.59 1.99 6.58
C ALA A 62 -6.46 1.19 5.61
N GLY A 63 -6.40 1.53 4.32
CA GLY A 63 -7.15 0.84 3.27
C GLY A 63 -6.69 -0.61 3.08
N PHE A 64 -5.39 -0.87 3.11
CA PHE A 64 -4.87 -2.23 3.03
C PHE A 64 -5.28 -3.07 4.25
N LEU A 65 -5.22 -2.50 5.45
CA LEU A 65 -5.69 -3.18 6.65
C LEU A 65 -7.19 -3.46 6.59
N ALA A 66 -7.99 -2.49 6.15
CA ALA A 66 -9.42 -2.68 6.00
C ALA A 66 -9.74 -3.75 4.94
N ALA A 67 -9.00 -3.77 3.83
CA ALA A 67 -9.14 -4.81 2.81
C ALA A 67 -8.77 -6.19 3.38
N LEU A 68 -7.73 -6.27 4.19
CA LEU A 68 -7.34 -7.51 4.87
C LEU A 68 -8.46 -7.99 5.81
N LEU A 69 -9.03 -7.10 6.61
CA LEU A 69 -10.15 -7.43 7.48
C LEU A 69 -11.37 -7.89 6.68
N SER A 70 -11.65 -7.24 5.56
CA SER A 70 -12.72 -7.63 4.65
C SER A 70 -12.49 -9.04 4.08
N LEU A 71 -11.26 -9.36 3.71
CA LEU A 71 -10.90 -10.70 3.22
C LEU A 71 -11.06 -11.75 4.29
N LEU A 72 -10.72 -11.43 5.54
CA LEU A 72 -10.86 -12.33 6.67
C LEU A 72 -12.31 -12.43 7.20
N GLY A 73 -13.19 -11.59 6.73
CA GLY A 73 -14.57 -11.52 7.20
C GLY A 73 -14.72 -10.87 8.57
N TRP A 74 -13.79 -10.02 8.96
CA TRP A 74 -13.79 -9.37 10.27
C TRP A 74 -14.13 -7.87 10.14
N LEU A 75 -15.14 -7.40 10.86
CA LEU A 75 -15.50 -5.99 11.02
C LEU A 75 -15.84 -5.25 9.72
N VAL A 76 -15.23 -5.57 8.61
CA VAL A 76 -15.43 -4.91 7.32
C VAL A 76 -16.18 -5.85 6.37
N PRO A 77 -17.28 -5.40 5.75
CA PRO A 77 -18.05 -6.24 4.82
C PRO A 77 -17.20 -6.74 3.65
N ALA A 78 -17.46 -7.97 3.20
CA ALA A 78 -16.74 -8.57 2.07
C ALA A 78 -16.87 -7.75 0.78
N SER A 79 -17.99 -7.06 0.59
CA SER A 79 -18.24 -6.21 -0.57
C SER A 79 -17.28 -5.01 -0.67
N TRP A 80 -16.59 -4.66 0.42
CA TRP A 80 -15.64 -3.56 0.45
C TRP A 80 -14.23 -3.95 0.00
N PHE A 81 -13.96 -5.25 -0.15
CA PHE A 81 -12.63 -5.75 -0.48
C PHE A 81 -12.07 -5.12 -1.76
N VAL A 82 -12.84 -5.19 -2.86
CA VAL A 82 -12.38 -4.68 -4.17
C VAL A 82 -12.14 -3.18 -4.12
N PRO A 83 -13.11 -2.33 -3.72
CA PRO A 83 -12.86 -0.89 -3.69
C PRO A 83 -11.75 -0.49 -2.72
N LEU A 84 -11.62 -1.15 -1.57
CA LEU A 84 -10.53 -0.86 -0.63
C LEU A 84 -9.18 -1.25 -1.21
N THR A 85 -9.08 -2.42 -1.83
CA THR A 85 -7.83 -2.87 -2.45
C THR A 85 -7.41 -1.94 -3.58
N VAL A 86 -8.34 -1.55 -4.45
CA VAL A 86 -8.04 -0.63 -5.56
C VAL A 86 -7.61 0.74 -5.02
N PHE A 87 -8.37 1.31 -4.10
CA PHE A 87 -8.07 2.62 -3.52
C PHE A 87 -6.69 2.64 -2.85
N SER A 88 -6.42 1.62 -2.02
CA SER A 88 -5.16 1.52 -1.29
C SER A 88 -3.97 1.33 -2.23
N SER A 89 -4.13 0.46 -3.23
CA SER A 89 -3.08 0.21 -4.22
C SER A 89 -2.76 1.46 -5.04
N VAL A 90 -3.78 2.22 -5.44
CA VAL A 90 -3.57 3.48 -6.18
C VAL A 90 -2.88 4.51 -5.30
N ALA A 91 -3.33 4.69 -4.06
CA ALA A 91 -2.71 5.64 -3.12
C ALA A 91 -1.24 5.28 -2.86
N SER A 92 -0.96 4.00 -2.61
CA SER A 92 0.40 3.48 -2.40
C SER A 92 1.27 3.68 -3.65
N PHE A 93 0.74 3.36 -4.80
CA PHE A 93 1.43 3.52 -6.08
C PHE A 93 1.82 4.98 -6.30
N LEU A 94 0.90 5.92 -6.09
CA LEU A 94 1.17 7.34 -6.22
C LEU A 94 2.26 7.80 -5.26
N LEU A 95 2.21 7.35 -4.01
CA LEU A 95 3.22 7.69 -3.02
C LEU A 95 4.61 7.21 -3.44
N TYR A 96 4.73 5.95 -3.82
CA TYR A 96 6.04 5.37 -4.16
C TYR A 96 6.54 5.76 -5.55
N VAL A 97 5.69 6.18 -6.46
CA VAL A 97 6.10 6.83 -7.71
C VAL A 97 6.64 8.23 -7.42
N LEU A 98 5.97 8.98 -6.52
CA LEU A 98 6.43 10.31 -6.10
C LEU A 98 7.82 10.25 -5.44
N TYR A 99 8.06 9.23 -4.62
CA TYR A 99 9.35 9.00 -3.96
C TYR A 99 10.07 7.80 -4.57
N PHE A 100 10.09 7.72 -5.89
CA PHE A 100 10.67 6.59 -6.60
C PHE A 100 12.16 6.42 -6.25
N GLY A 101 12.55 5.20 -6.02
CA GLY A 101 13.92 4.86 -5.69
C GLY A 101 14.08 3.35 -5.59
N ARG A 102 15.27 2.94 -5.19
CA ARG A 102 15.68 1.53 -5.13
C ARG A 102 14.71 0.67 -4.32
N TRP A 103 14.29 1.15 -3.18
CA TRP A 103 13.44 0.38 -2.26
C TRP A 103 11.95 0.58 -2.51
N ALA A 104 11.57 1.53 -3.37
CA ALA A 104 10.18 1.74 -3.76
C ALA A 104 9.67 0.66 -4.73
N VAL A 105 10.57 -0.08 -5.36
CA VAL A 105 10.22 -1.09 -6.37
C VAL A 105 9.31 -2.17 -5.77
N LEU A 106 9.64 -2.67 -4.58
CA LEU A 106 8.84 -3.73 -3.96
C LEU A 106 7.41 -3.29 -3.61
N PRO A 107 7.19 -2.14 -2.94
CA PRO A 107 5.83 -1.64 -2.75
C PRO A 107 5.06 -1.44 -4.06
N ILE A 108 5.70 -0.91 -5.08
CA ILE A 108 5.08 -0.71 -6.39
C ILE A 108 4.67 -2.05 -7.01
N LEU A 109 5.52 -3.07 -6.92
CA LEU A 109 5.19 -4.40 -7.42
C LEU A 109 3.99 -5.00 -6.69
N ILE A 110 3.91 -4.84 -5.38
CA ILE A 110 2.75 -5.29 -4.59
C ILE A 110 1.48 -4.61 -5.07
N ASP A 111 1.52 -3.30 -5.26
CA ASP A 111 0.37 -2.54 -5.75
C ASP A 111 -0.08 -3.03 -7.12
N LEU A 112 0.86 -3.25 -8.04
CA LEU A 112 0.55 -3.73 -9.39
C LEU A 112 -0.02 -5.15 -9.38
N VAL A 113 0.52 -6.04 -8.54
CA VAL A 113 0.01 -7.42 -8.42
C VAL A 113 -1.41 -7.41 -7.86
N LEU A 114 -1.70 -6.59 -6.84
CA LEU A 114 -3.04 -6.49 -6.27
C LEU A 114 -4.04 -5.94 -7.29
N LEU A 115 -3.67 -4.89 -8.03
CA LEU A 115 -4.53 -4.34 -9.08
C LEU A 115 -4.77 -5.35 -10.20
N TRP A 116 -3.73 -6.03 -10.64
CA TRP A 116 -3.84 -7.10 -11.64
C TRP A 116 -4.75 -8.23 -11.15
N GLY A 117 -4.59 -8.66 -9.91
CA GLY A 117 -5.41 -9.71 -9.32
C GLY A 117 -6.89 -9.35 -9.27
N VAL A 118 -7.20 -8.12 -8.84
CA VAL A 118 -8.58 -7.66 -8.75
C VAL A 118 -9.21 -7.50 -10.14
N PHE A 119 -8.50 -6.86 -11.08
CA PHE A 119 -9.08 -6.54 -12.39
C PHE A 119 -8.99 -7.69 -13.39
N SER A 120 -7.92 -8.48 -13.38
CA SER A 120 -7.70 -9.54 -14.37
C SER A 120 -8.07 -10.92 -13.86
N GLN A 121 -7.85 -11.20 -12.56
CA GLN A 121 -8.11 -12.50 -11.97
C GLN A 121 -9.42 -12.57 -11.19
N GLY A 122 -10.11 -11.45 -11.05
CA GLY A 122 -11.38 -11.37 -10.35
C GLY A 122 -11.28 -11.70 -8.86
N TRP A 123 -10.19 -11.29 -8.21
CA TRP A 123 -10.00 -11.56 -6.79
C TRP A 123 -11.06 -10.87 -5.94
N THR A 124 -11.79 -11.67 -5.19
CA THR A 124 -12.77 -11.23 -4.20
C THR A 124 -12.65 -12.15 -2.99
N PRO A 125 -13.21 -11.78 -1.83
CA PRO A 125 -13.23 -12.72 -0.69
C PRO A 125 -13.89 -14.05 -1.03
N ALA A 126 -14.93 -14.04 -1.87
CA ALA A 126 -15.59 -15.25 -2.31
C ALA A 126 -14.67 -16.12 -3.16
N SER A 127 -13.99 -15.54 -4.15
CA SER A 127 -13.09 -16.29 -5.03
C SER A 127 -11.82 -16.77 -4.31
N LEU A 128 -11.33 -16.00 -3.34
CA LEU A 128 -10.11 -16.32 -2.59
C LEU A 128 -10.37 -17.22 -1.40
N GLY A 129 -11.53 -17.07 -0.77
CA GLY A 129 -11.87 -17.80 0.44
C GLY A 129 -12.76 -19.02 0.23
N GLY A 130 -13.34 -19.16 -0.97
CA GLY A 130 -14.22 -20.25 -1.32
C GLY A 130 -13.50 -21.53 -1.66
N GLY A 131 -12.19 -21.53 -1.47
CA GLY A 131 -11.39 -22.73 -1.69
C GLY A 131 -11.76 -23.79 -0.70
#